data_620709dbe934565b6d0222d59479af4b
#
_entry.id   620709dbe934565b6d0222d59479af4b
#
_cell.length_a   1.000
_cell.length_b   1.000
_cell.length_c   1.000
_cell.angle_alpha   90.00
_cell.angle_beta   90.00
_cell.angle_gamma   90.00
#
_symmetry.space_group_name_H-M   'P 1'
#
loop_
_entity.id
_entity.type
_entity.pdbx_description
1 polymer ?
#
loop_
_entity_poly.entity_id
_entity_poly.type
_entity_poly.pdbx_seq_one_letter_code
_entity_poly.pdbx_strand_id
1 'polypeptide(L)'
;MRALLRLLLPVIVLATVTLGWEGVVRINAIPPYVLPGPFAVLRTLIADWSILWESLLTTLLTTAEGFIAAAVGGVALALLFNQSKWLEYSLFPYAVVLQVTPVIAIAPLLLIYLPQQTAVIVCAWIVGFFPVLSNTTLGLNSVDRNLAGLFQLYGASRLQTLRLLKLPAALPYILGGLRIAGGLSLIGAVVAEIAAGSAGAGSGLAYRIAESGYRLNIPRMFAALLLLSCAGIVIYALLALTSHLLLRRWHESALGKDT
;
A
#
# COMPACT_ATOMS: atom_id res chain seq x y z
N MET A 1 -12.47 -21.46 -22.61
CA MET A 1 -11.56 -20.77 -23.55
C MET A 1 -11.23 -19.34 -23.12
N ARG A 2 -12.22 -18.45 -22.86
CA ARG A 2 -11.96 -17.05 -22.44
C ARG A 2 -11.24 -16.89 -21.10
N ALA A 3 -11.51 -17.74 -20.09
CA ALA A 3 -10.83 -17.70 -18.79
C ALA A 3 -9.35 -18.10 -18.88
N LEU A 4 -9.03 -19.11 -19.69
CA LEU A 4 -7.65 -19.57 -19.95
C LEU A 4 -6.83 -18.48 -20.67
N LEU A 5 -7.44 -17.81 -21.66
CA LEU A 5 -6.82 -16.69 -22.37
C LEU A 5 -6.53 -15.51 -21.45
N ARG A 6 -7.42 -15.18 -20.49
CA ARG A 6 -7.20 -14.10 -19.51
C ARG A 6 -6.01 -14.35 -18.57
N LEU A 7 -5.67 -15.61 -18.31
CA LEU A 7 -4.52 -15.98 -17.51
C LEU A 7 -3.24 -16.12 -18.34
N LEU A 8 -3.36 -16.66 -19.55
CA LEU A 8 -2.18 -16.90 -20.41
C LEU A 8 -1.63 -15.62 -21.04
N LEU A 9 -2.49 -14.67 -21.45
CA LEU A 9 -2.02 -13.44 -22.09
C LEU A 9 -1.03 -12.62 -21.24
N PRO A 10 -1.28 -12.34 -19.96
CA PRO A 10 -0.31 -11.63 -19.12
C PRO A 10 1.02 -12.39 -18.97
N VAL A 11 0.97 -13.73 -18.87
CA VAL A 11 2.17 -14.57 -18.74
C VAL A 11 2.98 -14.54 -20.04
N ILE A 12 2.32 -14.62 -21.20
CA ILE A 12 2.99 -14.54 -22.51
C ILE A 12 3.64 -13.17 -22.68
N VAL A 13 2.94 -12.09 -22.35
CA VAL A 13 3.51 -10.73 -22.42
C VAL A 13 4.73 -10.61 -21.50
N LEU A 14 4.62 -11.06 -20.24
CA LEU A 14 5.73 -11.02 -19.30
C LEU A 14 6.93 -11.83 -19.82
N ALA A 15 6.70 -13.04 -20.32
CA ALA A 15 7.74 -13.91 -20.89
C ALA A 15 8.39 -13.23 -22.11
N THR A 16 7.59 -12.67 -23.02
CA THR A 16 8.11 -11.98 -24.22
C THR A 16 8.98 -10.77 -23.85
N VAL A 17 8.52 -9.95 -22.91
CA VAL A 17 9.29 -8.77 -22.43
C VAL A 17 10.57 -9.22 -21.75
N THR A 18 10.53 -10.24 -20.89
CA THR A 18 11.71 -10.74 -20.17
C THR A 18 12.73 -11.36 -21.14
N LEU A 19 12.28 -12.14 -22.12
CA LEU A 19 13.14 -12.73 -23.13
C LEU A 19 13.72 -11.67 -24.08
N GLY A 20 12.89 -10.69 -24.46
CA GLY A 20 13.36 -9.54 -25.26
C GLY A 20 14.43 -8.73 -24.52
N TRP A 21 14.25 -8.47 -23.23
CA TRP A 21 15.25 -7.80 -22.39
C TRP A 21 16.57 -8.59 -22.36
N GLU A 22 16.51 -9.91 -22.08
CA GLU A 22 17.70 -10.77 -22.10
C GLU A 22 18.38 -10.77 -23.46
N GLY A 23 17.58 -10.82 -24.55
CA GLY A 23 18.08 -10.75 -25.93
C GLY A 23 18.84 -9.46 -26.20
N VAL A 24 18.29 -8.31 -25.83
CA VAL A 24 18.93 -7.00 -25.97
C VAL A 24 20.27 -6.94 -25.24
N VAL A 25 20.30 -7.42 -23.98
CA VAL A 25 21.52 -7.41 -23.17
C VAL A 25 22.61 -8.31 -23.79
N ARG A 26 22.25 -9.50 -24.27
CA ARG A 26 23.23 -10.44 -24.86
C ARG A 26 23.72 -10.01 -26.23
N ILE A 27 22.83 -9.59 -27.14
CA ILE A 27 23.19 -9.19 -28.51
C ILE A 27 24.12 -7.99 -28.50
N ASN A 28 23.86 -7.01 -27.61
CA ASN A 28 24.68 -5.81 -27.49
C ASN A 28 25.84 -5.95 -26.50
N ALA A 29 26.07 -7.13 -25.94
CA ALA A 29 27.12 -7.40 -24.96
C ALA A 29 27.16 -6.37 -23.81
N ILE A 30 25.97 -5.94 -23.29
CA ILE A 30 25.86 -4.88 -22.30
C ILE A 30 26.42 -5.38 -20.96
N PRO A 31 27.38 -4.66 -20.34
CA PRO A 31 27.94 -5.07 -19.06
C PRO A 31 26.89 -5.07 -17.94
N PRO A 32 26.91 -6.04 -16.98
CA PRO A 32 25.91 -6.17 -15.91
C PRO A 32 25.82 -4.94 -14.98
N TYR A 33 26.89 -4.15 -14.88
CA TYR A 33 26.88 -2.89 -14.10
C TYR A 33 26.20 -1.72 -14.82
N VAL A 34 25.86 -1.86 -16.12
CA VAL A 34 25.04 -0.90 -16.88
C VAL A 34 23.59 -1.36 -16.91
N LEU A 35 23.36 -2.58 -17.43
CA LEU A 35 22.04 -3.21 -17.48
C LEU A 35 22.18 -4.72 -17.31
N PRO A 36 21.83 -5.29 -16.13
CA PRO A 36 21.85 -6.73 -15.93
C PRO A 36 20.72 -7.40 -16.72
N GLY A 37 21.00 -8.55 -17.31
CA GLY A 37 19.94 -9.41 -17.85
C GLY A 37 19.13 -10.07 -16.73
N PRO A 38 17.86 -10.51 -17.01
CA PRO A 38 17.00 -11.18 -16.05
C PRO A 38 17.65 -12.36 -15.35
N PHE A 39 18.44 -13.16 -16.06
CA PHE A 39 19.17 -14.30 -15.46
C PHE A 39 20.24 -13.85 -14.47
N ALA A 40 20.96 -12.77 -14.75
CA ALA A 40 21.92 -12.20 -13.81
C ALA A 40 21.20 -11.69 -12.52
N VAL A 41 20.05 -11.05 -12.67
CA VAL A 41 19.22 -10.59 -11.54
C VAL A 41 18.76 -11.78 -10.68
N LEU A 42 18.23 -12.84 -11.29
CA LEU A 42 17.79 -14.04 -10.57
C LEU A 42 18.94 -14.76 -9.86
N ARG A 43 20.10 -14.86 -10.51
CA ARG A 43 21.30 -15.44 -9.89
C ARG A 43 21.74 -14.63 -8.67
N THR A 44 21.73 -13.31 -8.77
CA THR A 44 22.08 -12.41 -7.65
C THR A 44 21.04 -12.48 -6.54
N LEU A 45 19.75 -12.59 -6.88
CA LEU A 45 18.67 -12.79 -5.91
C LEU A 45 18.92 -14.05 -5.05
N ILE A 46 19.34 -15.15 -5.67
CA ILE A 46 19.63 -16.40 -4.95
C ILE A 46 20.92 -16.25 -4.13
N ALA A 47 21.97 -15.68 -4.71
CA ALA A 47 23.26 -15.54 -4.04
C ALA A 47 23.20 -14.62 -2.81
N ASP A 48 22.44 -13.54 -2.88
CA ASP A 48 22.31 -12.53 -1.82
C ASP A 48 21.01 -12.71 -0.99
N TRP A 49 20.36 -13.88 -1.07
CA TRP A 49 19.06 -14.14 -0.48
C TRP A 49 18.98 -13.78 1.01
N SER A 50 19.98 -14.16 1.81
CA SER A 50 19.97 -13.91 3.25
C SER A 50 19.83 -12.42 3.58
N ILE A 51 20.66 -11.60 2.95
CA ILE A 51 20.69 -10.13 3.15
C ILE A 51 19.41 -9.47 2.63
N LEU A 52 18.93 -9.91 1.47
CA LEU A 52 17.72 -9.36 0.85
C LEU A 52 16.46 -9.75 1.61
N TRP A 53 16.40 -10.97 2.15
CA TRP A 53 15.29 -11.46 2.95
C TRP A 53 15.15 -10.71 4.28
N GLU A 54 16.23 -10.52 5.02
CA GLU A 54 16.22 -9.73 6.26
C GLU A 54 15.76 -8.30 6.01
N SER A 55 16.26 -7.68 4.94
CA SER A 55 15.86 -6.32 4.56
C SER A 55 14.39 -6.27 4.09
N LEU A 56 13.90 -7.28 3.38
CA LEU A 56 12.48 -7.39 3.01
C LEU A 56 11.59 -7.47 4.25
N LEU A 57 11.95 -8.31 5.22
CA LEU A 57 11.19 -8.42 6.48
C LEU A 57 11.13 -7.08 7.22
N THR A 58 12.23 -6.35 7.30
CA THR A 58 12.27 -5.02 7.91
C THR A 58 11.30 -4.06 7.22
N THR A 59 11.35 -3.97 5.88
CA THR A 59 10.43 -3.11 5.11
C THR A 59 8.97 -3.54 5.29
N LEU A 60 8.69 -4.84 5.28
CA LEU A 60 7.31 -5.35 5.46
C LEU A 60 6.78 -5.05 6.86
N LEU A 61 7.59 -5.20 7.92
CA LEU A 61 7.19 -4.92 9.29
C LEU A 61 6.87 -3.43 9.48
N THR A 62 7.78 -2.54 9.08
CA THR A 62 7.56 -1.08 9.19
C THR A 62 6.37 -0.61 8.35
N THR A 63 6.19 -1.20 7.16
CA THR A 63 5.01 -0.94 6.30
C THR A 63 3.73 -1.40 6.99
N ALA A 64 3.71 -2.60 7.57
CA ALA A 64 2.53 -3.14 8.26
C ALA A 64 2.17 -2.32 9.49
N GLU A 65 3.14 -1.91 10.31
CA GLU A 65 2.92 -1.06 11.48
C GLU A 65 2.34 0.30 11.06
N GLY A 66 2.92 0.96 10.05
CA GLY A 66 2.41 2.22 9.51
C GLY A 66 1.03 2.09 8.90
N PHE A 67 0.78 1.01 8.14
CA PHE A 67 -0.54 0.72 7.56
C PHE A 67 -1.61 0.46 8.63
N ILE A 68 -1.30 -0.32 9.68
CA ILE A 68 -2.24 -0.57 10.77
C ILE A 68 -2.57 0.74 11.50
N ALA A 69 -1.57 1.56 11.78
CA ALA A 69 -1.78 2.87 12.38
C ALA A 69 -2.66 3.77 11.49
N ALA A 70 -2.43 3.75 10.16
CA ALA A 70 -3.23 4.47 9.19
C ALA A 70 -4.68 3.95 9.12
N ALA A 71 -4.87 2.65 9.14
CA ALA A 71 -6.17 2.00 9.12
C ALA A 71 -6.99 2.35 10.37
N VAL A 72 -6.41 2.15 11.55
CA VAL A 72 -7.08 2.42 12.84
C VAL A 72 -7.35 3.92 12.99
N GLY A 73 -6.35 4.77 12.77
CA GLY A 73 -6.48 6.22 12.91
C GLY A 73 -7.45 6.83 11.90
N GLY A 74 -7.37 6.41 10.63
CA GLY A 74 -8.25 6.88 9.56
C GLY A 74 -9.72 6.52 9.78
N VAL A 75 -9.99 5.26 10.15
CA VAL A 75 -11.36 4.82 10.48
C VAL A 75 -11.86 5.52 11.74
N ALA A 76 -11.06 5.59 12.80
CA ALA A 76 -11.46 6.24 14.05
C ALA A 76 -11.81 7.73 13.83
N LEU A 77 -10.99 8.46 13.09
CA LEU A 77 -11.23 9.88 12.79
C LEU A 77 -12.46 10.06 11.89
N ALA A 78 -12.69 9.17 10.91
CA ALA A 78 -13.91 9.20 10.08
C ALA A 78 -15.18 8.97 10.90
N LEU A 79 -15.12 8.07 11.88
CA LEU A 79 -16.22 7.83 12.82
C LEU A 79 -16.49 9.07 13.68
N LEU A 80 -15.45 9.76 14.14
CA LEU A 80 -15.59 11.03 14.87
C LEU A 80 -16.22 12.11 14.00
N PHE A 81 -15.82 12.25 12.74
CA PHE A 81 -16.41 13.17 11.78
C PHE A 81 -17.89 12.88 11.55
N ASN A 82 -18.27 11.62 11.50
CA ASN A 82 -19.68 11.23 11.35
C ASN A 82 -20.55 11.62 12.57
N GLN A 83 -19.96 11.69 13.77
CA GLN A 83 -20.66 12.12 14.98
C GLN A 83 -20.81 13.63 15.10
N SER A 84 -19.86 14.40 14.56
CA SER A 84 -19.82 15.85 14.70
C SER A 84 -19.30 16.53 13.44
N LYS A 85 -20.19 17.23 12.75
CA LYS A 85 -19.81 18.06 11.59
C LYS A 85 -18.83 19.19 11.96
N TRP A 86 -18.87 19.65 13.19
CA TRP A 86 -17.92 20.65 13.67
C TRP A 86 -16.49 20.10 13.69
N LEU A 87 -16.30 18.87 14.16
CA LEU A 87 -15.00 18.19 14.12
C LEU A 87 -14.54 17.95 12.67
N GLU A 88 -15.45 17.54 11.79
CA GLU A 88 -15.12 17.35 10.36
C GLU A 88 -14.62 18.68 9.75
N TYR A 89 -15.37 19.76 9.89
CA TYR A 89 -14.97 21.07 9.32
C TYR A 89 -13.68 21.61 9.93
N SER A 90 -13.41 21.32 11.20
CA SER A 90 -12.20 21.79 11.89
C SER A 90 -10.96 20.98 11.52
N LEU A 91 -11.06 19.65 11.40
CA LEU A 91 -9.88 18.77 11.27
C LEU A 91 -9.62 18.28 9.84
N PHE A 92 -10.65 18.21 8.99
CA PHE A 92 -10.48 17.72 7.61
C PHE A 92 -9.46 18.54 6.80
N PRO A 93 -9.40 19.90 6.90
CA PRO A 93 -8.37 20.66 6.20
C PRO A 93 -6.95 20.28 6.57
N TYR A 94 -6.68 19.93 7.83
CA TYR A 94 -5.36 19.46 8.26
C TYR A 94 -5.01 18.08 7.70
N ALA A 95 -6.00 17.18 7.59
CA ALA A 95 -5.81 15.91 6.95
C ALA A 95 -5.46 16.07 5.46
N VAL A 96 -6.08 17.05 4.77
CA VAL A 96 -5.74 17.42 3.38
C VAL A 96 -4.32 17.97 3.29
N VAL A 97 -3.92 18.87 4.20
CA VAL A 97 -2.54 19.38 4.25
C VAL A 97 -1.54 18.24 4.41
N LEU A 98 -1.83 17.29 5.30
CA LEU A 98 -0.97 16.12 5.52
C LEU A 98 -0.81 15.28 4.24
N GLN A 99 -1.90 15.09 3.48
CA GLN A 99 -1.88 14.33 2.22
C GLN A 99 -1.05 14.99 1.12
N VAL A 100 -1.17 16.32 0.97
CA VAL A 100 -0.48 17.03 -0.12
C VAL A 100 0.98 17.33 0.19
N THR A 101 1.38 17.22 1.45
CA THR A 101 2.77 17.44 1.84
C THR A 101 3.65 16.29 1.34
N PRO A 102 4.70 16.58 0.54
CA PRO A 102 5.55 15.54 -0.02
C PRO A 102 6.30 14.79 1.07
N VAL A 103 6.04 13.48 1.23
CA VAL A 103 6.67 12.67 2.26
C VAL A 103 8.19 12.63 2.13
N ILE A 104 8.72 12.74 0.90
CA ILE A 104 10.17 12.79 0.66
C ILE A 104 10.84 14.03 1.31
N ALA A 105 10.09 15.12 1.47
CA ALA A 105 10.58 16.33 2.12
C ALA A 105 10.46 16.23 3.66
N ILE A 106 9.47 15.48 4.16
CA ILE A 106 9.25 15.30 5.60
C ILE A 106 10.20 14.24 6.18
N ALA A 107 10.53 13.20 5.43
CA ALA A 107 11.33 12.08 5.92
C ALA A 107 12.66 12.51 6.56
N PRO A 108 13.49 13.38 5.96
CA PRO A 108 14.72 13.86 6.61
C PRO A 108 14.47 14.62 7.93
N LEU A 109 13.37 15.38 8.01
CA LEU A 109 13.02 16.11 9.25
C LEU A 109 12.64 15.12 10.36
N LEU A 110 11.87 14.10 10.05
CA LEU A 110 11.50 13.09 11.02
C LEU A 110 12.72 12.31 11.53
N LEU A 111 13.70 12.05 10.66
CA LEU A 111 14.94 11.36 11.04
C LEU A 111 15.85 12.16 11.98
N ILE A 112 15.69 13.49 12.04
CA ILE A 112 16.41 14.33 13.00
C ILE A 112 15.84 14.14 14.43
N TYR A 113 14.52 13.98 14.54
CA TYR A 113 13.82 13.99 15.84
C TYR A 113 13.40 12.61 16.34
N LEU A 114 13.31 11.60 15.45
CA LEU A 114 12.81 10.26 15.76
C LEU A 114 13.87 9.19 15.44
N PRO A 115 13.86 8.07 16.17
CA PRO A 115 14.61 6.89 15.76
C PRO A 115 14.21 6.47 14.34
N GLN A 116 15.17 5.96 13.57
CA GLN A 116 14.98 5.62 12.14
C GLN A 116 13.72 4.77 11.89
N GLN A 117 13.55 3.68 12.64
CA GLN A 117 12.39 2.80 12.49
C GLN A 117 11.08 3.55 12.69
N THR A 118 10.99 4.39 13.72
CA THR A 118 9.81 5.21 14.00
C THR A 118 9.54 6.21 12.88
N ALA A 119 10.57 6.86 12.34
CA ALA A 119 10.43 7.79 11.22
C ALA A 119 9.86 7.10 9.97
N VAL A 120 10.33 5.87 9.66
CA VAL A 120 9.81 5.06 8.55
C VAL A 120 8.33 4.71 8.76
N ILE A 121 7.96 4.26 9.97
CA ILE A 121 6.57 3.95 10.33
C ILE A 121 5.68 5.19 10.19
N VAL A 122 6.13 6.35 10.67
CA VAL A 122 5.38 7.62 10.57
C VAL A 122 5.19 8.02 9.10
N CYS A 123 6.21 7.88 8.25
CA CYS A 123 6.07 8.15 6.81
C CYS A 123 5.07 7.21 6.14
N ALA A 124 5.13 5.90 6.46
CA ALA A 124 4.18 4.92 5.97
C ALA A 124 2.74 5.24 6.43
N TRP A 125 2.58 5.66 7.69
CA TRP A 125 1.32 6.10 8.26
C TRP A 125 0.77 7.35 7.55
N ILE A 126 1.57 8.41 7.38
CA ILE A 126 1.15 9.66 6.72
C ILE A 126 0.53 9.38 5.36
N VAL A 127 1.22 8.57 4.53
CA VAL A 127 0.79 8.31 3.14
C VAL A 127 -0.44 7.41 3.08
N GLY A 128 -0.55 6.43 4.00
CA GLY A 128 -1.69 5.51 4.07
C GLY A 128 -2.94 6.10 4.74
N PHE A 129 -2.80 7.10 5.60
CA PHE A 129 -3.85 7.61 6.48
C PHE A 129 -5.02 8.25 5.72
N PHE A 130 -4.74 9.18 4.79
CA PHE A 130 -5.79 9.94 4.14
C PHE A 130 -6.72 9.10 3.24
N PRO A 131 -6.25 8.12 2.44
CA PRO A 131 -7.13 7.24 1.70
C PRO A 131 -8.12 6.48 2.59
N VAL A 132 -7.69 6.03 3.77
CA VAL A 132 -8.59 5.36 4.72
C VAL A 132 -9.61 6.35 5.27
N LEU A 133 -9.17 7.51 5.75
CA LEU A 133 -10.03 8.57 6.27
C LEU A 133 -11.08 8.99 5.24
N SER A 134 -10.65 9.35 4.04
CA SER A 134 -11.51 9.88 2.98
C SER A 134 -12.54 8.85 2.51
N ASN A 135 -12.10 7.62 2.20
CA ASN A 135 -13.02 6.56 1.76
C ASN A 135 -14.00 6.16 2.87
N THR A 136 -13.54 6.07 4.13
CA THR A 136 -14.43 5.77 5.26
C THR A 136 -15.47 6.87 5.44
N THR A 137 -15.07 8.14 5.40
CA THR A 137 -15.99 9.28 5.50
C THR A 137 -17.00 9.27 4.36
N LEU A 138 -16.56 9.01 3.13
CA LEU A 138 -17.44 8.88 1.96
C LEU A 138 -18.45 7.75 2.18
N GLY A 139 -17.98 6.57 2.62
CA GLY A 139 -18.83 5.42 2.87
C GLY A 139 -19.86 5.65 3.97
N LEU A 140 -19.50 6.30 5.07
CA LEU A 140 -20.43 6.63 6.15
C LEU A 140 -21.51 7.64 5.72
N ASN A 141 -21.24 8.44 4.69
CA ASN A 141 -22.17 9.41 4.11
C ASN A 141 -22.93 8.89 2.87
N SER A 142 -22.63 7.68 2.38
CA SER A 142 -23.25 7.09 1.18
C SER A 142 -24.62 6.43 1.41
N VAL A 143 -25.10 6.44 2.65
CA VAL A 143 -26.37 5.81 3.04
C VAL A 143 -27.56 6.49 2.33
N ASP A 144 -28.48 5.67 1.81
CA ASP A 144 -29.73 6.13 1.23
C ASP A 144 -30.53 6.97 2.23
N ARG A 145 -31.01 8.15 1.77
CA ARG A 145 -31.74 9.09 2.62
C ARG A 145 -33.06 8.52 3.12
N ASN A 146 -33.73 7.66 2.32
CA ASN A 146 -35.00 7.06 2.70
C ASN A 146 -34.77 6.04 3.83
N LEU A 147 -33.70 5.23 3.74
CA LEU A 147 -33.33 4.32 4.84
C LEU A 147 -32.94 5.08 6.10
N ALA A 148 -32.21 6.18 5.99
CA ALA A 148 -31.86 7.01 7.14
C ALA A 148 -33.12 7.65 7.76
N GLY A 149 -34.08 8.10 6.94
CA GLY A 149 -35.38 8.60 7.38
C GLY A 149 -36.21 7.52 8.08
N LEU A 150 -36.21 6.29 7.57
CA LEU A 150 -36.88 5.15 8.21
C LEU A 150 -36.34 4.90 9.64
N PHE A 151 -35.02 4.88 9.82
CA PHE A 151 -34.40 4.73 11.13
C PHE A 151 -34.81 5.84 12.10
N GLN A 152 -34.94 7.09 11.60
CA GLN A 152 -35.43 8.21 12.41
C GLN A 152 -36.90 8.04 12.81
N LEU A 153 -37.78 7.59 11.90
CA LEU A 153 -39.19 7.34 12.17
C LEU A 153 -39.39 6.27 13.27
N TYR A 154 -38.52 5.23 13.25
CA TYR A 154 -38.55 4.19 14.29
C TYR A 154 -37.82 4.60 15.60
N GLY A 155 -37.36 5.83 15.72
CA GLY A 155 -36.73 6.35 16.93
C GLY A 155 -35.34 5.74 17.20
N ALA A 156 -34.64 5.27 16.16
CA ALA A 156 -33.32 4.69 16.31
C ALA A 156 -32.30 5.70 16.85
N SER A 157 -31.54 5.32 17.85
CA SER A 157 -30.45 6.13 18.39
C SER A 157 -29.33 6.34 17.37
N ARG A 158 -28.49 7.37 17.58
CA ARG A 158 -27.31 7.63 16.73
C ARG A 158 -26.39 6.41 16.63
N LEU A 159 -26.19 5.69 17.73
CA LEU A 159 -25.35 4.49 17.77
C LEU A 159 -25.98 3.32 17.01
N GLN A 160 -27.31 3.14 17.12
CA GLN A 160 -28.03 2.12 16.35
C GLN A 160 -27.95 2.41 14.86
N THR A 161 -28.18 3.66 14.44
CA THR A 161 -28.04 4.10 13.05
C THR A 161 -26.60 3.89 12.54
N LEU A 162 -25.60 4.20 13.37
CA LEU A 162 -24.20 3.97 12.99
C LEU A 162 -23.89 2.47 12.79
N ARG A 163 -24.26 1.62 13.77
CA ARG A 163 -23.89 0.19 13.75
C ARG A 163 -24.70 -0.62 12.75
N LEU A 164 -26.00 -0.35 12.62
CA LEU A 164 -26.92 -1.19 11.85
C LEU A 164 -27.12 -0.70 10.41
N LEU A 165 -26.83 0.57 10.12
CA LEU A 165 -27.04 1.14 8.81
C LEU A 165 -25.75 1.69 8.20
N LYS A 166 -25.06 2.64 8.85
CA LYS A 166 -23.94 3.37 8.24
C LYS A 166 -22.68 2.52 8.12
N LEU A 167 -22.28 1.79 9.15
CA LEU A 167 -21.07 0.95 9.09
C LEU A 167 -21.20 -0.20 8.07
N PRO A 168 -22.31 -0.95 8.00
CA PRO A 168 -22.49 -1.91 6.91
C PRO A 168 -22.43 -1.29 5.53
N ALA A 169 -23.10 -0.15 5.31
CA ALA A 169 -23.06 0.57 4.03
C ALA A 169 -21.64 1.11 3.69
N ALA A 170 -20.87 1.50 4.70
CA ALA A 170 -19.52 2.02 4.53
C ALA A 170 -18.46 0.91 4.28
N LEU A 171 -18.74 -0.34 4.61
CA LEU A 171 -17.74 -1.42 4.56
C LEU A 171 -17.04 -1.57 3.20
N PRO A 172 -17.72 -1.52 2.04
CA PRO A 172 -17.05 -1.58 0.74
C PRO A 172 -16.07 -0.42 0.51
N TYR A 173 -16.44 0.77 0.96
CA TYR A 173 -15.61 1.98 0.87
C TYR A 173 -14.40 1.88 1.79
N ILE A 174 -14.57 1.43 3.04
CA ILE A 174 -13.49 1.19 3.99
C ILE A 174 -12.47 0.20 3.39
N LEU A 175 -12.94 -0.93 2.87
CA LEU A 175 -12.09 -1.94 2.25
C LEU A 175 -11.40 -1.42 0.98
N GLY A 176 -12.07 -0.57 0.20
CA GLY A 176 -11.47 0.15 -0.93
C GLY A 176 -10.34 1.07 -0.48
N GLY A 177 -10.58 1.88 0.57
CA GLY A 177 -9.59 2.75 1.18
C GLY A 177 -8.38 2.00 1.73
N LEU A 178 -8.60 0.88 2.43
CA LEU A 178 -7.54 0.02 2.95
C LEU A 178 -6.68 -0.57 1.83
N ARG A 179 -7.29 -0.98 0.72
CA ARG A 179 -6.54 -1.50 -0.44
C ARG A 179 -5.60 -0.46 -1.04
N ILE A 180 -6.06 0.79 -1.16
CA ILE A 180 -5.24 1.91 -1.63
C ILE A 180 -4.13 2.20 -0.61
N ALA A 181 -4.49 2.29 0.66
CA ALA A 181 -3.57 2.61 1.75
C ALA A 181 -2.43 1.59 1.89
N GLY A 182 -2.68 0.30 1.67
CA GLY A 182 -1.64 -0.73 1.77
C GLY A 182 -0.48 -0.51 0.81
N GLY A 183 -0.78 -0.22 -0.46
CA GLY A 183 0.25 0.11 -1.44
C GLY A 183 0.96 1.44 -1.14
N LEU A 184 0.20 2.45 -0.73
CA LEU A 184 0.74 3.76 -0.39
C LEU A 184 1.61 3.74 0.87
N SER A 185 1.27 2.95 1.89
CA SER A 185 2.11 2.77 3.08
C SER A 185 3.47 2.14 2.73
N LEU A 186 3.49 1.17 1.79
CA LEU A 186 4.76 0.64 1.28
C LEU A 186 5.60 1.72 0.60
N ILE A 187 4.98 2.58 -0.22
CA ILE A 187 5.69 3.71 -0.86
C ILE A 187 6.24 4.67 0.21
N GLY A 188 5.46 5.00 1.23
CA GLY A 188 5.91 5.85 2.34
C GLY A 188 7.11 5.28 3.09
N ALA A 189 7.08 3.96 3.40
CA ALA A 189 8.21 3.27 4.03
C ALA A 189 9.46 3.30 3.14
N VAL A 190 9.32 2.99 1.85
CA VAL A 190 10.42 2.99 0.86
C VAL A 190 11.09 4.36 0.77
N VAL A 191 10.31 5.44 0.68
CA VAL A 191 10.84 6.81 0.61
C VAL A 191 11.64 7.16 1.86
N ALA A 192 11.13 6.80 3.04
CA ALA A 192 11.80 7.06 4.31
C ALA A 192 13.07 6.21 4.49
N GLU A 193 13.06 4.94 4.08
CA GLU A 193 14.24 4.06 4.10
C GLU A 193 15.38 4.60 3.22
N ILE A 194 15.06 5.11 2.03
CA ILE A 194 16.06 5.74 1.15
C ILE A 194 16.63 7.01 1.80
N ALA A 195 15.76 7.84 2.40
CA ALA A 195 16.18 9.06 3.07
C ALA A 195 17.04 8.80 4.32
N ALA A 196 16.76 7.71 5.03
CA ALA A 196 17.49 7.32 6.24
C ALA A 196 18.94 6.93 5.98
N GLY A 197 19.26 6.34 4.83
CA GLY A 197 20.64 6.15 4.33
C GLY A 197 21.57 5.35 5.23
N SER A 198 21.08 4.65 6.28
CA SER A 198 21.93 4.01 7.28
C SER A 198 22.16 2.52 7.00
N ALA A 199 23.44 2.12 6.98
CA ALA A 199 23.86 0.73 6.96
C ALA A 199 23.81 0.14 8.38
N GLY A 200 23.19 -1.02 8.55
CA GLY A 200 23.20 -1.73 9.83
C GLY A 200 22.16 -2.85 9.89
N ALA A 201 22.13 -3.54 11.01
CA ALA A 201 21.06 -4.47 11.33
C ALA A 201 19.74 -3.67 11.41
N GLY A 202 18.74 -4.08 10.61
CA GLY A 202 17.47 -3.35 10.49
C GLY A 202 17.35 -2.42 9.27
N SER A 203 18.31 -2.44 8.34
CA SER A 203 18.19 -1.72 7.06
C SER A 203 17.13 -2.36 6.17
N GLY A 204 16.19 -1.57 5.68
CA GLY A 204 15.14 -2.05 4.78
C GLY A 204 15.61 -2.29 3.35
N LEU A 205 14.71 -2.83 2.55
CA LEU A 205 15.00 -3.21 1.17
C LEU A 205 15.28 -2.01 0.26
N ALA A 206 14.61 -0.88 0.50
CA ALA A 206 14.84 0.35 -0.25
C ALA A 206 16.22 0.96 0.02
N TYR A 207 16.74 0.82 1.24
CA TYR A 207 18.14 1.13 1.51
C TYR A 207 19.07 0.25 0.68
N ARG A 208 18.81 -1.08 0.57
CA ARG A 208 19.64 -1.99 -0.26
C ARG A 208 19.64 -1.60 -1.73
N ILE A 209 18.53 -1.07 -2.24
CA ILE A 209 18.47 -0.52 -3.60
C ILE A 209 19.45 0.66 -3.74
N ALA A 210 19.37 1.63 -2.84
CA ALA A 210 20.25 2.80 -2.86
C ALA A 210 21.73 2.42 -2.67
N GLU A 211 22.05 1.59 -1.67
CA GLU A 211 23.40 1.09 -1.41
C GLU A 211 24.00 0.39 -2.63
N SER A 212 23.22 -0.50 -3.27
CA SER A 212 23.66 -1.24 -4.44
C SER A 212 23.91 -0.33 -5.63
N GLY A 213 23.12 0.73 -5.79
CA GLY A 213 23.35 1.77 -6.80
C GLY A 213 24.69 2.50 -6.59
N TYR A 214 24.97 2.97 -5.36
CA TYR A 214 26.23 3.63 -5.03
C TYR A 214 27.45 2.71 -5.18
N ARG A 215 27.31 1.40 -4.93
CA ARG A 215 28.36 0.40 -5.09
C ARG A 215 28.48 -0.15 -6.51
N LEU A 216 27.70 0.34 -7.47
CA LEU A 216 27.61 -0.16 -8.85
C LEU A 216 27.28 -1.67 -8.93
N ASN A 217 26.65 -2.22 -7.88
CA ASN A 217 26.12 -3.58 -7.89
C ASN A 217 24.69 -3.58 -8.45
N ILE A 218 24.57 -3.25 -9.72
CA ILE A 218 23.29 -3.07 -10.41
C ILE A 218 22.45 -4.36 -10.40
N PRO A 219 23.00 -5.58 -10.55
CA PRO A 219 22.22 -6.81 -10.43
C PRO A 219 21.50 -6.94 -9.08
N ARG A 220 22.17 -6.60 -7.95
CA ARG A 220 21.53 -6.61 -6.61
C ARG A 220 20.46 -5.52 -6.48
N MET A 221 20.69 -4.35 -7.06
CA MET A 221 19.70 -3.28 -7.08
C MET A 221 18.40 -3.75 -7.76
N PHE A 222 18.50 -4.42 -8.92
CA PHE A 222 17.35 -4.98 -9.63
C PHE A 222 16.71 -6.14 -8.87
N ALA A 223 17.50 -7.00 -8.21
CA ALA A 223 16.97 -8.09 -7.38
C ALA A 223 16.15 -7.55 -6.19
N ALA A 224 16.66 -6.51 -5.51
CA ALA A 224 15.93 -5.84 -4.43
C ALA A 224 14.66 -5.14 -4.92
N LEU A 225 14.70 -4.47 -6.08
CA LEU A 225 13.54 -3.86 -6.72
C LEU A 225 12.48 -4.90 -7.10
N LEU A 226 12.89 -6.05 -7.61
CA LEU A 226 11.99 -7.16 -7.92
C LEU A 226 11.27 -7.67 -6.66
N LEU A 227 12.00 -7.90 -5.56
CA LEU A 227 11.41 -8.30 -4.28
C LEU A 227 10.44 -7.26 -3.75
N LEU A 228 10.77 -5.98 -3.83
CA LEU A 228 9.90 -4.89 -3.41
C LEU A 228 8.61 -4.86 -4.23
N SER A 229 8.71 -5.05 -5.55
CA SER A 229 7.55 -5.13 -6.44
C SER A 229 6.67 -6.35 -6.10
N CYS A 230 7.27 -7.51 -5.86
CA CYS A 230 6.56 -8.70 -5.41
C CYS A 230 5.86 -8.47 -4.07
N ALA A 231 6.51 -7.80 -3.11
CA ALA A 231 5.92 -7.43 -1.83
C ALA A 231 4.67 -6.55 -2.01
N GLY A 232 4.73 -5.53 -2.87
CA GLY A 232 3.59 -4.68 -3.21
C GLY A 232 2.42 -5.47 -3.81
N ILE A 233 2.71 -6.39 -4.74
CA ILE A 233 1.70 -7.28 -5.33
C ILE A 233 1.06 -8.18 -4.26
N VAL A 234 1.85 -8.75 -3.35
CA VAL A 234 1.36 -9.61 -2.27
C VAL A 234 0.46 -8.80 -1.32
N ILE A 235 0.87 -7.60 -0.90
CA ILE A 235 0.05 -6.70 -0.06
C ILE A 235 -1.28 -6.42 -0.75
N TYR A 236 -1.25 -6.03 -2.02
CA TYR A 236 -2.47 -5.76 -2.79
C TYR A 236 -3.37 -7.01 -2.88
N ALA A 237 -2.80 -8.17 -3.19
CA ALA A 237 -3.55 -9.42 -3.32
C ALA A 237 -4.21 -9.85 -2.00
N LEU A 238 -3.48 -9.72 -0.87
CA LEU A 238 -4.02 -10.02 0.46
C LEU A 238 -5.18 -9.10 0.81
N LEU A 239 -5.06 -7.79 0.57
CA LEU A 239 -6.12 -6.83 0.84
C LEU A 239 -7.32 -7.00 -0.11
N ALA A 240 -7.07 -7.35 -1.39
CA ALA A 240 -8.13 -7.67 -2.34
C ALA A 240 -8.88 -8.95 -1.95
N LEU A 241 -8.15 -9.98 -1.52
CA LEU A 241 -8.74 -11.23 -1.02
C LEU A 241 -9.59 -11.00 0.23
N THR A 242 -9.07 -10.24 1.20
CA THR A 242 -9.80 -9.86 2.42
C THR A 242 -11.10 -9.13 2.08
N SER A 243 -11.04 -8.15 1.16
CA SER A 243 -12.21 -7.43 0.68
C SER A 243 -13.23 -8.40 0.03
N HIS A 244 -12.78 -9.29 -0.85
CA HIS A 244 -13.65 -10.27 -1.50
C HIS A 244 -14.31 -11.21 -0.48
N LEU A 245 -13.56 -11.75 0.47
CA LEU A 245 -14.08 -12.66 1.48
C LEU A 245 -15.13 -12.01 2.39
N LEU A 246 -14.94 -10.74 2.77
CA LEU A 246 -15.86 -10.01 3.61
C LEU A 246 -17.15 -9.60 2.88
N LEU A 247 -17.06 -9.25 1.59
CA LEU A 247 -18.21 -8.74 0.82
C LEU A 247 -19.02 -9.82 0.10
N ARG A 248 -18.42 -10.97 -0.22
CA ARG A 248 -19.01 -12.01 -1.11
C ARG A 248 -20.38 -12.53 -0.71
N ARG A 249 -20.80 -12.39 0.56
CA ARG A 249 -22.06 -13.00 1.05
C ARG A 249 -23.25 -12.06 1.08
N TRP A 250 -23.04 -10.74 0.96
CA TRP A 250 -24.12 -9.80 1.25
C TRP A 250 -24.02 -8.43 0.56
N HIS A 251 -23.04 -8.22 -0.31
CA HIS A 251 -22.93 -6.95 -1.01
C HIS A 251 -22.84 -7.17 -2.54
N GLU A 252 -23.67 -6.44 -3.31
CA GLU A 252 -23.76 -6.52 -4.76
C GLU A 252 -22.43 -6.27 -5.49
N SER A 253 -21.53 -5.46 -4.91
CA SER A 253 -20.21 -5.20 -5.49
C SER A 253 -19.30 -6.43 -5.55
N ALA A 254 -19.63 -7.51 -4.81
CA ALA A 254 -18.90 -8.77 -4.83
C ALA A 254 -19.59 -9.85 -5.68
N LEU A 255 -20.86 -9.65 -6.03
CA LEU A 255 -21.58 -10.49 -6.98
C LEU A 255 -21.04 -10.12 -8.36
N GLY A 256 -20.23 -11.01 -8.95
CA GLY A 256 -19.68 -10.79 -10.28
C GLY A 256 -20.78 -10.47 -11.27
N LYS A 257 -20.54 -9.52 -12.17
CA LYS A 257 -21.37 -9.32 -13.34
C LYS A 257 -21.26 -10.58 -14.20
N ASP A 258 -22.19 -11.50 -14.03
CA ASP A 258 -22.46 -12.55 -15.00
C ASP A 258 -23.09 -11.86 -16.22
N THR A 259 -22.27 -11.34 -17.11
CA THR A 259 -22.58 -10.95 -18.48
C THR A 259 -21.36 -11.15 -19.36
#